data_a7f281e0806da742b767e79abd87cac5
#
_entry.id   a7f281e0806da742b767e79abd87cac5
#
_cell.length_a   1.000
_cell.length_b   1.000
_cell.length_c   1.000
_cell.angle_alpha   90.00
_cell.angle_beta   90.00
_cell.angle_gamma   90.00
#
_symmetry.space_group_name_H-M   'P 1'
#
loop_
_entity.id
_entity.type
_entity.pdbx_description
1 polymer ?
#
loop_
_entity_poly.entity_id
_entity_poly.type
_entity_poly.pdbx_seq_one_letter_code
_entity_poly.pdbx_strand_id
1 'polypeptide(L)'
;MQDTYRHQGLRKRLVGELRNLGIKNEPVLKAIEKIPRHFFVEHTFEHDAYENKPFPIGRGQTISNPFTVAYQTELLELQKEDKVLEIGTGSGYQAAVLAELGMQVYTIERHQPLSLKAKKLLEGLGYGKVKTYFGDGFKGLPAEAPFDKILITAAAPEIPKELLKQLKIGGLMVIPFGEGDTQQMIRIKRLDNNEFEKETFDYFTFVPMLKGIED
;
A
#
# COMPACT_ATOMS: atom_id res chain seq x y z
N MET A 1 -21.50 8.05 1.87
CA MET A 1 -21.07 7.80 3.29
C MET A 1 -20.64 9.13 3.91
N GLN A 2 -20.81 9.30 5.21
CA GLN A 2 -20.38 10.48 5.96
C GLN A 2 -19.43 10.06 7.07
N ASP A 3 -18.41 10.86 7.34
CA ASP A 3 -17.48 10.61 8.45
C ASP A 3 -18.08 11.16 9.75
N THR A 4 -18.66 10.27 10.56
CA THR A 4 -19.36 10.61 11.80
C THR A 4 -18.43 10.53 13.02
N TYR A 5 -18.86 11.10 14.17
CA TYR A 5 -18.14 10.96 15.45
C TYR A 5 -17.92 9.49 15.85
N ARG A 6 -18.85 8.58 15.48
CA ARG A 6 -18.69 7.15 15.70
C ARG A 6 -17.47 6.61 14.93
N HIS A 7 -17.34 6.97 13.64
CA HIS A 7 -16.20 6.54 12.82
C HIS A 7 -14.87 7.10 13.36
N GLN A 8 -14.85 8.33 13.82
CA GLN A 8 -13.67 8.92 14.46
C GLN A 8 -13.27 8.18 15.75
N GLY A 9 -14.25 7.80 16.58
CA GLY A 9 -14.01 6.99 17.78
C GLY A 9 -13.45 5.61 17.44
N LEU A 10 -13.98 4.95 16.40
CA LEU A 10 -13.49 3.65 15.93
C LEU A 10 -12.05 3.75 15.39
N ARG A 11 -11.70 4.83 14.64
CA ARG A 11 -10.32 5.06 14.19
C ARG A 11 -9.34 5.22 15.35
N LYS A 12 -9.70 5.99 16.37
CA LYS A 12 -8.87 6.16 17.58
C LYS A 12 -8.61 4.83 18.28
N ARG A 13 -9.67 4.00 18.40
CA ARG A 13 -9.53 2.66 18.96
C ARG A 13 -8.60 1.79 18.14
N LEU A 14 -8.77 1.77 16.81
CA LEU A 14 -7.90 1.05 15.88
C LEU A 14 -6.44 1.48 16.05
N VAL A 15 -6.15 2.77 16.08
CA VAL A 15 -4.78 3.29 16.29
C VAL A 15 -4.19 2.82 17.62
N GLY A 16 -4.99 2.78 18.70
CA GLY A 16 -4.60 2.20 19.97
C GLY A 16 -4.23 0.71 19.86
N GLU A 17 -5.02 -0.05 19.10
CA GLU A 17 -4.76 -1.47 18.81
C GLU A 17 -3.45 -1.65 18.02
N LEU A 18 -3.25 -0.87 16.95
CA LEU A 18 -2.03 -0.92 16.13
C LEU A 18 -0.78 -0.62 16.95
N ARG A 19 -0.85 0.35 17.86
CA ARG A 19 0.24 0.67 18.79
C ARG A 19 0.55 -0.49 19.73
N ASN A 20 -0.48 -1.17 20.26
CA ASN A 20 -0.32 -2.37 21.09
C ASN A 20 0.25 -3.56 20.31
N LEU A 21 -0.02 -3.66 19.01
CA LEU A 21 0.55 -4.66 18.10
C LEU A 21 2.00 -4.35 17.69
N GLY A 22 2.57 -3.23 18.13
CA GLY A 22 3.98 -2.91 17.96
C GLY A 22 4.31 -1.86 16.90
N ILE A 23 3.32 -1.22 16.26
CA ILE A 23 3.58 -0.08 15.37
C ILE A 23 4.05 1.12 16.20
N LYS A 24 5.24 1.64 15.87
CA LYS A 24 5.91 2.71 16.62
C LYS A 24 5.96 4.04 15.87
N ASN A 25 5.76 4.03 14.56
CA ASN A 25 5.82 5.22 13.74
C ASN A 25 4.57 6.10 13.95
N GLU A 26 4.68 7.10 14.81
CA GLU A 26 3.57 8.01 15.14
C GLU A 26 3.03 8.79 13.92
N PRO A 27 3.83 9.25 12.95
CA PRO A 27 3.30 9.78 11.70
C PRO A 27 2.38 8.82 10.95
N VAL A 28 2.73 7.52 10.84
CA VAL A 28 1.90 6.49 10.21
C VAL A 28 0.59 6.30 10.97
N LEU A 29 0.66 6.20 12.30
CA LEU A 29 -0.54 6.08 13.15
C LEU A 29 -1.48 7.29 12.99
N LYS A 30 -0.94 8.51 12.96
CA LYS A 30 -1.71 9.74 12.71
C LYS A 30 -2.36 9.78 11.34
N ALA A 31 -1.65 9.31 10.29
CA ALA A 31 -2.21 9.21 8.94
C ALA A 31 -3.41 8.25 8.92
N ILE A 32 -3.28 7.06 9.55
CA ILE A 32 -4.37 6.08 9.68
C ILE A 32 -5.54 6.65 10.50
N GLU A 33 -5.29 7.40 11.58
CA GLU A 33 -6.32 8.04 12.36
C GLU A 33 -7.09 9.11 11.57
N LYS A 34 -6.42 9.83 10.68
CA LYS A 34 -7.03 10.88 9.88
C LYS A 34 -7.90 10.35 8.73
N ILE A 35 -7.46 9.26 8.07
CA ILE A 35 -8.10 8.78 6.85
C ILE A 35 -9.37 7.97 7.19
N PRO A 36 -10.55 8.33 6.65
CA PRO A 36 -11.80 7.59 6.86
C PRO A 36 -11.82 6.29 6.05
N ARG A 37 -11.23 5.23 6.61
CA ARG A 37 -11.08 3.92 5.95
C ARG A 37 -12.39 3.33 5.42
N HIS A 38 -13.53 3.62 6.07
CA HIS A 38 -14.85 3.14 5.63
C HIS A 38 -15.24 3.64 4.23
N PHE A 39 -14.64 4.69 3.71
CA PHE A 39 -14.85 5.11 2.31
C PHE A 39 -14.16 4.19 1.29
N PHE A 40 -13.20 3.38 1.72
CA PHE A 40 -12.38 2.49 0.88
C PHE A 40 -12.87 1.03 0.88
N VAL A 41 -13.94 0.72 1.60
CA VAL A 41 -14.62 -0.58 1.62
C VAL A 41 -15.99 -0.50 0.97
N GLU A 42 -16.60 -1.64 0.69
CA GLU A 42 -18.00 -1.66 0.26
C GLU A 42 -18.92 -1.28 1.42
N HIS A 43 -20.09 -0.69 1.10
CA HIS A 43 -21.02 -0.17 2.11
C HIS A 43 -21.43 -1.23 3.15
N THR A 44 -21.52 -2.49 2.74
CA THR A 44 -21.82 -3.62 3.64
C THR A 44 -20.83 -3.79 4.76
N PHE A 45 -19.59 -3.32 4.59
CA PHE A 45 -18.50 -3.40 5.58
C PHE A 45 -18.23 -2.07 6.31
N GLU A 46 -19.08 -1.04 6.12
CA GLU A 46 -18.86 0.28 6.72
C GLU A 46 -18.66 0.22 8.23
N HIS A 47 -19.46 -0.62 8.92
CA HIS A 47 -19.40 -0.75 10.38
C HIS A 47 -18.16 -1.46 10.88
N ASP A 48 -17.64 -2.39 10.10
CA ASP A 48 -16.49 -3.24 10.41
C ASP A 48 -15.17 -2.70 9.85
N ALA A 49 -15.23 -1.61 9.07
CA ALA A 49 -14.09 -1.05 8.35
C ALA A 49 -12.87 -0.73 9.22
N TYR A 50 -13.07 -0.58 10.52
CA TYR A 50 -12.03 -0.28 11.51
C TYR A 50 -11.59 -1.49 12.34
N GLU A 51 -12.07 -2.68 12.00
CA GLU A 51 -11.50 -3.92 12.53
C GLU A 51 -10.16 -4.24 11.82
N ASN A 52 -9.23 -4.83 12.55
CA ASN A 52 -7.92 -5.18 11.99
C ASN A 52 -8.01 -6.46 11.14
N LYS A 53 -8.81 -6.40 10.07
CA LYS A 53 -8.98 -7.49 9.09
C LYS A 53 -9.10 -6.96 7.65
N PRO A 54 -8.79 -7.79 6.64
CA PRO A 54 -9.01 -7.45 5.24
C PRO A 54 -10.51 -7.50 4.89
N PHE A 55 -10.91 -6.77 3.84
CA PHE A 55 -12.27 -6.82 3.28
C PHE A 55 -12.21 -6.92 1.75
N PRO A 56 -13.15 -7.64 1.12
CA PRO A 56 -13.22 -7.71 -0.35
C PRO A 56 -13.55 -6.32 -0.94
N ILE A 57 -12.95 -6.05 -2.10
CA ILE A 57 -13.16 -4.82 -2.87
C ILE A 57 -13.63 -5.10 -4.31
N GLY A 58 -13.94 -6.36 -4.62
CA GLY A 58 -14.27 -6.86 -5.96
C GLY A 58 -13.08 -7.45 -6.70
N ARG A 59 -13.34 -8.09 -7.83
CA ARG A 59 -12.30 -8.73 -8.69
C ARG A 59 -11.38 -9.72 -7.96
N GLY A 60 -11.86 -10.38 -6.90
CA GLY A 60 -11.03 -11.26 -6.06
C GLY A 60 -9.96 -10.55 -5.25
N GLN A 61 -10.00 -9.21 -5.18
CA GLN A 61 -9.02 -8.39 -4.45
C GLN A 61 -9.57 -7.95 -3.09
N THR A 62 -8.65 -7.58 -2.21
CA THR A 62 -8.98 -7.11 -0.86
C THR A 62 -8.27 -5.81 -0.52
N ILE A 63 -8.89 -4.99 0.32
CA ILE A 63 -8.16 -3.96 1.07
C ILE A 63 -7.40 -4.66 2.20
N SER A 64 -6.10 -4.46 2.30
CA SER A 64 -5.26 -5.04 3.36
C SER A 64 -5.75 -4.63 4.75
N ASN A 65 -5.54 -5.47 5.77
CA ASN A 65 -5.86 -5.08 7.14
C ASN A 65 -5.01 -3.88 7.59
N PRO A 66 -5.50 -3.08 8.54
CA PRO A 66 -4.81 -1.87 8.99
C PRO A 66 -3.40 -2.10 9.55
N PHE A 67 -3.17 -3.22 10.24
CA PHE A 67 -1.85 -3.57 10.76
C PHE A 67 -0.84 -3.78 9.63
N THR A 68 -1.21 -4.54 8.60
CA THR A 68 -0.35 -4.76 7.43
C THR A 68 0.00 -3.45 6.72
N VAL A 69 -0.99 -2.56 6.54
CA VAL A 69 -0.76 -1.22 5.97
C VAL A 69 0.24 -0.42 6.80
N ALA A 70 0.03 -0.36 8.12
CA ALA A 70 0.93 0.36 9.03
C ALA A 70 2.34 -0.24 9.02
N TYR A 71 2.45 -1.55 9.10
CA TYR A 71 3.71 -2.30 9.15
C TYR A 71 4.53 -2.10 7.88
N GLN A 72 3.93 -2.29 6.70
CA GLN A 72 4.60 -2.05 5.42
C GLN A 72 5.05 -0.60 5.27
N THR A 73 4.22 0.36 5.69
CA THR A 73 4.55 1.79 5.62
C THR A 73 5.71 2.14 6.56
N GLU A 74 5.75 1.55 7.76
CA GLU A 74 6.86 1.73 8.72
C GLU A 74 8.18 1.19 8.16
N LEU A 75 8.17 0.00 7.52
CA LEU A 75 9.34 -0.61 6.91
C LEU A 75 9.95 0.19 5.75
N LEU A 76 9.18 1.07 5.11
CA LEU A 76 9.68 1.94 4.04
C LEU A 76 10.62 3.04 4.56
N GLU A 77 10.62 3.35 5.86
CA GLU A 77 11.46 4.43 6.44
C GLU A 77 11.33 5.73 5.64
N LEU A 78 10.08 6.17 5.43
CA LEU A 78 9.75 7.31 4.57
C LEU A 78 10.44 8.59 5.04
N GLN A 79 10.99 9.32 4.07
CA GLN A 79 11.54 10.66 4.26
C GLN A 79 10.61 11.67 3.57
N LYS A 80 10.71 12.93 4.00
CA LYS A 80 9.87 14.00 3.45
C LYS A 80 9.98 14.06 1.93
N GLU A 81 8.83 14.06 1.26
CA GLU A 81 8.71 14.17 -0.21
C GLU A 81 9.30 12.99 -1.01
N ASP A 82 9.57 11.84 -0.37
CA ASP A 82 9.98 10.65 -1.08
C ASP A 82 9.03 10.35 -2.25
N LYS A 83 9.60 9.98 -3.39
CA LYS A 83 8.88 9.49 -4.55
C LYS A 83 8.60 8.01 -4.38
N VAL A 84 7.36 7.65 -4.19
CA VAL A 84 6.93 6.29 -3.85
C VAL A 84 6.14 5.67 -4.99
N LEU A 85 6.54 4.46 -5.42
CA LEU A 85 5.75 3.61 -6.30
C LEU A 85 5.04 2.54 -5.48
N GLU A 86 3.72 2.52 -5.55
CA GLU A 86 2.88 1.44 -5.03
C GLU A 86 2.46 0.50 -6.15
N ILE A 87 2.62 -0.81 -5.96
CA ILE A 87 2.13 -1.86 -6.86
C ILE A 87 0.91 -2.52 -6.23
N GLY A 88 -0.26 -2.36 -6.87
CA GLY A 88 -1.54 -2.82 -6.36
C GLY A 88 -2.33 -1.71 -5.68
N THR A 89 -2.89 -0.78 -6.46
CA THR A 89 -3.71 0.33 -5.94
C THR A 89 -4.92 -0.18 -5.14
N GLY A 90 -5.57 -1.24 -5.63
CA GLY A 90 -6.76 -1.83 -5.03
C GLY A 90 -7.84 -0.79 -4.75
N SER A 91 -8.15 -0.59 -3.46
CA SER A 91 -9.12 0.44 -3.02
C SER A 91 -8.57 1.86 -3.07
N GLY A 92 -7.25 2.05 -3.10
CA GLY A 92 -6.56 3.34 -2.95
C GLY A 92 -6.22 3.71 -1.50
N TYR A 93 -6.52 2.85 -0.52
CA TYR A 93 -6.30 3.18 0.90
C TYR A 93 -4.83 3.36 1.25
N GLN A 94 -3.97 2.44 0.80
CA GLN A 94 -2.52 2.54 1.02
C GLN A 94 -1.93 3.78 0.32
N ALA A 95 -2.37 4.08 -0.91
CA ALA A 95 -1.99 5.31 -1.62
C ALA A 95 -2.39 6.57 -0.83
N ALA A 96 -3.59 6.58 -0.22
CA ALA A 96 -4.05 7.68 0.63
C ALA A 96 -3.17 7.83 1.87
N VAL A 97 -2.75 6.71 2.52
CA VAL A 97 -1.84 6.73 3.68
C VAL A 97 -0.49 7.35 3.30
N LEU A 98 0.09 6.93 2.17
CA LEU A 98 1.35 7.49 1.67
C LEU A 98 1.23 8.99 1.33
N ALA A 99 0.12 9.38 0.72
CA ALA A 99 -0.15 10.78 0.37
C ALA A 99 -0.36 11.67 1.62
N GLU A 100 -1.05 11.14 2.65
CA GLU A 100 -1.25 11.83 3.93
C GLU A 100 0.07 12.07 4.67
N LEU A 101 1.05 11.16 4.48
CA LEU A 101 2.42 11.30 4.99
C LEU A 101 3.27 12.31 4.18
N GLY A 102 2.71 12.92 3.13
CA GLY A 102 3.38 13.93 2.31
C GLY A 102 4.28 13.37 1.20
N MET A 103 4.07 12.12 0.80
CA MET A 103 4.85 11.47 -0.25
C MET A 103 4.36 11.86 -1.65
N GLN A 104 5.26 11.80 -2.64
CA GLN A 104 4.91 11.88 -4.07
C GLN A 104 4.50 10.48 -4.54
N VAL A 105 3.20 10.19 -4.52
CA VAL A 105 2.67 8.83 -4.72
C VAL A 105 2.33 8.56 -6.19
N TYR A 106 2.87 7.47 -6.68
CA TYR A 106 2.56 6.83 -7.96
C TYR A 106 2.03 5.44 -7.65
N THR A 107 0.86 5.07 -8.17
CA THR A 107 0.26 3.77 -7.90
C THR A 107 -0.23 3.12 -9.18
N ILE A 108 -0.01 1.81 -9.33
CA ILE A 108 -0.37 1.04 -10.52
C ILE A 108 -1.30 -0.11 -10.14
N GLU A 109 -2.36 -0.27 -10.93
CA GLU A 109 -3.39 -1.31 -10.77
C GLU A 109 -3.59 -2.07 -12.07
N ARG A 110 -3.65 -3.41 -11.99
CA ARG A 110 -3.88 -4.28 -13.15
C ARG A 110 -5.35 -4.44 -13.55
N HIS A 111 -6.28 -4.20 -12.62
CA HIS A 111 -7.72 -4.24 -12.86
C HIS A 111 -8.24 -2.84 -13.18
N GLN A 112 -8.66 -2.62 -14.43
CA GLN A 112 -9.11 -1.29 -14.89
C GLN A 112 -10.26 -0.74 -14.04
N PRO A 113 -11.30 -1.50 -13.67
CA PRO A 113 -12.39 -0.97 -12.84
C PRO A 113 -11.95 -0.52 -11.45
N LEU A 114 -10.98 -1.24 -10.83
CA LEU A 114 -10.43 -0.84 -9.53
C LEU A 114 -9.59 0.44 -9.67
N SER A 115 -8.75 0.53 -10.69
CA SER A 115 -7.95 1.73 -10.98
C SER A 115 -8.82 2.98 -11.10
N LEU A 116 -9.90 2.91 -11.90
CA LEU A 116 -10.82 4.03 -12.09
C LEU A 116 -11.57 4.39 -10.81
N LYS A 117 -12.05 3.38 -10.05
CA LYS A 117 -12.75 3.59 -8.77
C LYS A 117 -11.83 4.24 -7.74
N ALA A 118 -10.60 3.74 -7.59
CA ALA A 118 -9.61 4.30 -6.67
C ALA A 118 -9.24 5.74 -7.03
N LYS A 119 -8.99 6.04 -8.31
CA LYS A 119 -8.69 7.39 -8.79
C LYS A 119 -9.79 8.37 -8.39
N LYS A 120 -11.05 8.06 -8.72
CA LYS A 120 -12.21 8.91 -8.40
C LYS A 120 -12.35 9.13 -6.89
N LEU A 121 -12.13 8.07 -6.09
CA LEU A 121 -12.22 8.16 -4.63
C LEU A 121 -11.11 9.04 -4.05
N LEU A 122 -9.87 8.83 -4.48
CA LEU A 122 -8.71 9.63 -4.05
C LEU A 122 -8.90 11.12 -4.38
N GLU A 123 -9.34 11.44 -5.59
CA GLU A 123 -9.67 12.82 -6.00
C GLU A 123 -10.75 13.42 -5.10
N GLY A 124 -11.84 12.67 -4.85
CA GLY A 124 -12.97 13.09 -4.01
C GLY A 124 -12.61 13.31 -2.54
N LEU A 125 -11.56 12.64 -2.05
CA LEU A 125 -11.07 12.79 -0.68
C LEU A 125 -9.92 13.82 -0.54
N GLY A 126 -9.57 14.52 -1.61
CA GLY A 126 -8.52 15.56 -1.59
C GLY A 126 -7.11 15.03 -1.86
N TYR A 127 -6.96 13.76 -2.24
CA TYR A 127 -5.69 13.14 -2.62
C TYR A 127 -5.44 13.16 -4.15
N GLY A 128 -5.96 14.15 -4.85
CA GLY A 128 -5.86 14.25 -6.32
C GLY A 128 -4.42 14.42 -6.87
N LYS A 129 -3.42 14.63 -5.99
CA LYS A 129 -2.00 14.62 -6.37
C LYS A 129 -1.44 13.21 -6.54
N VAL A 130 -2.12 12.17 -6.07
CA VAL A 130 -1.75 10.77 -6.31
C VAL A 130 -1.90 10.47 -7.79
N LYS A 131 -0.82 10.00 -8.42
CA LYS A 131 -0.79 9.61 -9.83
C LYS A 131 -1.17 8.13 -9.94
N THR A 132 -2.34 7.87 -10.50
CA THR A 132 -2.89 6.52 -10.67
C THR A 132 -2.70 6.03 -12.10
N TYR A 133 -2.20 4.81 -12.26
CA TYR A 133 -1.93 4.17 -13.55
C TYR A 133 -2.66 2.82 -13.64
N PHE A 134 -3.22 2.56 -14.82
CA PHE A 134 -3.67 1.21 -15.19
C PHE A 134 -2.54 0.50 -15.91
N GLY A 135 -2.10 -0.67 -15.42
CA GLY A 135 -0.97 -1.36 -16.01
C GLY A 135 -0.51 -2.60 -15.26
N ASP A 136 0.51 -3.25 -15.82
CA ASP A 136 1.14 -4.44 -15.25
C ASP A 136 2.15 -4.05 -14.16
N GLY A 137 1.86 -4.42 -12.91
CA GLY A 137 2.72 -4.13 -11.76
C GLY A 137 4.13 -4.71 -11.86
N PHE A 138 4.34 -5.84 -12.55
CA PHE A 138 5.68 -6.39 -12.77
C PHE A 138 6.56 -5.49 -13.63
N LYS A 139 5.96 -4.68 -14.51
CA LYS A 139 6.68 -3.71 -15.35
C LYS A 139 6.97 -2.40 -14.62
N GLY A 140 6.19 -2.09 -13.59
CA GLY A 140 6.28 -0.81 -12.89
C GLY A 140 5.97 0.38 -13.80
N LEU A 141 6.66 1.49 -13.53
CA LEU A 141 6.51 2.76 -14.26
C LEU A 141 7.89 3.32 -14.65
N PRO A 142 8.57 2.71 -15.66
CA PRO A 142 9.94 3.11 -16.04
C PRO A 142 10.04 4.56 -16.50
N ALA A 143 8.97 5.12 -17.09
CA ALA A 143 8.94 6.53 -17.51
C ALA A 143 8.94 7.52 -16.33
N GLU A 144 8.53 7.05 -15.16
CA GLU A 144 8.49 7.84 -13.93
C GLU A 144 9.67 7.54 -12.99
N ALA A 145 10.48 6.53 -13.29
CA ALA A 145 11.65 6.16 -12.49
C ALA A 145 12.73 7.27 -12.47
N PRO A 146 13.64 7.31 -11.47
CA PRO A 146 13.73 6.38 -10.33
C PRO A 146 12.79 6.75 -9.18
N PHE A 147 12.52 5.76 -8.30
CA PHE A 147 11.72 5.92 -7.08
C PHE A 147 12.60 5.79 -5.84
N ASP A 148 12.34 6.62 -4.84
CA ASP A 148 13.02 6.52 -3.53
C ASP A 148 12.54 5.28 -2.76
N LYS A 149 11.24 4.94 -2.90
CA LYS A 149 10.61 3.80 -2.26
C LYS A 149 9.71 3.06 -3.24
N ILE A 150 9.67 1.73 -3.11
CA ILE A 150 8.71 0.88 -3.83
C ILE A 150 7.98 0.01 -2.80
N LEU A 151 6.66 0.02 -2.84
CA LEU A 151 5.79 -0.79 -2.00
C LEU A 151 4.98 -1.75 -2.86
N ILE A 152 5.07 -3.04 -2.58
CA ILE A 152 4.25 -4.06 -3.24
C ILE A 152 3.21 -4.55 -2.25
N THR A 153 1.93 -4.45 -2.62
CA THR A 153 0.78 -4.80 -1.77
C THR A 153 0.08 -6.08 -2.22
N ALA A 154 0.80 -6.94 -2.92
CA ALA A 154 0.37 -8.27 -3.38
C ALA A 154 1.51 -9.27 -3.22
N ALA A 155 1.18 -10.56 -3.06
CA ALA A 155 2.15 -11.65 -2.90
C ALA A 155 2.97 -11.86 -4.18
N ALA A 156 4.26 -11.60 -4.15
CA ALA A 156 5.14 -11.76 -5.29
C ALA A 156 5.88 -13.12 -5.23
N PRO A 157 5.69 -14.00 -6.23
CA PRO A 157 6.36 -15.30 -6.27
C PRO A 157 7.87 -15.16 -6.54
N GLU A 158 8.26 -14.10 -7.18
CA GLU A 158 9.65 -13.73 -7.50
C GLU A 158 9.87 -12.23 -7.26
N ILE A 159 11.11 -11.82 -6.99
CA ILE A 159 11.45 -10.39 -6.88
C ILE A 159 11.44 -9.79 -8.29
N PRO A 160 10.56 -8.81 -8.58
CA PRO A 160 10.43 -8.25 -9.93
C PRO A 160 11.68 -7.45 -10.32
N LYS A 161 12.49 -7.99 -11.23
CA LYS A 161 13.77 -7.38 -11.67
C LYS A 161 13.59 -5.97 -12.24
N GLU A 162 12.47 -5.74 -12.95
CA GLU A 162 12.19 -4.42 -13.53
C GLU A 162 11.94 -3.36 -12.46
N LEU A 163 11.36 -3.74 -11.31
CA LEU A 163 11.17 -2.82 -10.20
C LEU A 163 12.49 -2.51 -9.48
N LEU A 164 13.40 -3.49 -9.36
CA LEU A 164 14.74 -3.23 -8.81
C LEU A 164 15.52 -2.20 -9.61
N LYS A 165 15.39 -2.20 -10.96
CA LYS A 165 16.02 -1.20 -11.83
C LYS A 165 15.44 0.21 -11.61
N GLN A 166 14.15 0.28 -11.23
CA GLN A 166 13.43 1.54 -10.99
C GLN A 166 13.64 2.10 -9.58
N LEU A 167 14.22 1.31 -8.67
CA LEU A 167 14.57 1.75 -7.34
C LEU A 167 15.85 2.60 -7.39
N LYS A 168 15.85 3.74 -6.71
CA LYS A 168 17.02 4.62 -6.58
C LYS A 168 18.14 3.93 -5.76
N ILE A 169 19.40 4.24 -6.02
CA ILE A 169 20.49 3.84 -5.11
C ILE A 169 20.24 4.45 -3.73
N GLY A 170 20.34 3.63 -2.69
CA GLY A 170 19.92 3.96 -1.32
C GLY A 170 18.43 3.79 -1.05
N GLY A 171 17.61 3.54 -2.09
CA GLY A 171 16.17 3.33 -1.97
C GLY A 171 15.79 1.99 -1.35
N LEU A 172 14.55 1.92 -0.86
CA LEU A 172 13.98 0.74 -0.20
C LEU A 172 12.76 0.19 -0.96
N MET A 173 12.71 -1.13 -1.12
CA MET A 173 11.53 -1.85 -1.61
C MET A 173 11.01 -2.76 -0.51
N VAL A 174 9.71 -2.69 -0.22
CA VAL A 174 9.01 -3.59 0.70
C VAL A 174 8.07 -4.48 -0.09
N ILE A 175 8.18 -5.80 0.09
CA ILE A 175 7.49 -6.80 -0.73
C ILE A 175 7.11 -8.04 0.10
N PRO A 176 5.85 -8.50 0.03
CA PRO A 176 5.46 -9.82 0.52
C PRO A 176 5.94 -10.88 -0.48
N PHE A 177 6.96 -11.63 -0.10
CA PHE A 177 7.65 -12.59 -0.96
C PHE A 177 7.27 -14.02 -0.64
N GLY A 178 6.94 -14.77 -1.67
CA GLY A 178 6.63 -16.21 -1.60
C GLY A 178 5.29 -16.56 -2.23
N GLU A 179 5.07 -17.86 -2.38
CA GLU A 179 3.84 -18.49 -2.86
C GLU A 179 3.11 -19.17 -1.69
N GLY A 180 1.82 -19.54 -1.90
CA GLY A 180 1.00 -20.22 -0.91
C GLY A 180 0.23 -19.26 -0.01
N ASP A 181 -0.20 -19.78 1.17
CA ASP A 181 -1.15 -19.09 2.05
C ASP A 181 -0.53 -17.89 2.80
N THR A 182 0.78 -17.92 3.02
CA THR A 182 1.51 -16.85 3.72
C THR A 182 2.78 -16.47 2.99
N GLN A 183 3.12 -15.20 3.03
CA GLN A 183 4.32 -14.63 2.43
C GLN A 183 5.18 -13.98 3.49
N GLN A 184 6.49 -14.16 3.38
CA GLN A 184 7.44 -13.47 4.22
C GLN A 184 7.58 -12.01 3.77
N MET A 185 7.36 -11.04 4.67
CA MET A 185 7.66 -9.66 4.36
C MET A 185 9.17 -9.49 4.25
N ILE A 186 9.64 -8.94 3.15
CA ILE A 186 11.05 -8.63 2.94
C ILE A 186 11.23 -7.16 2.60
N ARG A 187 12.36 -6.62 2.99
CA ARG A 187 12.84 -5.30 2.59
C ARG A 187 14.12 -5.46 1.80
N ILE A 188 14.19 -4.79 0.67
CA ILE A 188 15.36 -4.77 -0.21
C ILE A 188 15.86 -3.34 -0.27
N LYS A 189 17.14 -3.14 0.07
CA LYS A 189 17.84 -1.87 -0.10
C LYS A 189 18.77 -1.96 -1.30
N ARG A 190 18.69 -1.00 -2.22
CA ARG A 190 19.64 -0.92 -3.32
C ARG A 190 20.91 -0.21 -2.85
N LEU A 191 22.03 -0.91 -2.83
CA LEU A 191 23.33 -0.35 -2.41
C LEU A 191 24.08 0.31 -3.57
N ASP A 192 24.03 -0.35 -4.76
CA ASP A 192 24.67 0.12 -5.99
C ASP A 192 23.88 -0.39 -7.22
N ASN A 193 24.44 -0.28 -8.43
CA ASN A 193 23.77 -0.66 -9.68
C ASN A 193 23.31 -2.13 -9.70
N ASN A 194 24.08 -3.04 -9.15
CA ASN A 194 23.79 -4.49 -9.11
C ASN A 194 23.90 -5.09 -7.70
N GLU A 195 24.00 -4.27 -6.67
CA GLU A 195 24.14 -4.73 -5.29
C GLU A 195 22.91 -4.38 -4.47
N PHE A 196 22.37 -5.38 -3.78
CA PHE A 196 21.17 -5.27 -2.97
C PHE A 196 21.35 -5.98 -1.65
N GLU A 197 20.92 -5.33 -0.58
CA GLU A 197 20.80 -5.93 0.75
C GLU A 197 19.36 -6.36 0.97
N LYS A 198 19.17 -7.55 1.57
CA LYS A 198 17.85 -8.13 1.85
C LYS A 198 17.70 -8.37 3.34
N GLU A 199 16.60 -7.86 3.91
CA GLU A 199 16.16 -8.16 5.26
C GLU A 199 14.84 -8.91 5.23
N THR A 200 14.60 -9.76 6.23
CA THR A 200 13.38 -10.57 6.35
C THR A 200 12.66 -10.25 7.64
N PHE A 201 11.32 -10.26 7.58
CA PHE A 201 10.44 -9.92 8.68
C PHE A 201 9.35 -10.98 8.86
N ASP A 202 8.24 -10.63 9.51
CA ASP A 202 7.12 -11.51 9.80
C ASP A 202 6.37 -12.01 8.56
N TYR A 203 5.47 -12.96 8.77
CA TYR A 203 4.64 -13.55 7.72
C TYR A 203 3.25 -12.90 7.67
N PHE A 204 2.75 -12.73 6.44
CA PHE A 204 1.47 -12.10 6.14
C PHE A 204 0.74 -12.87 5.04
N THR A 205 -0.55 -12.63 4.91
CA THR A 205 -1.38 -13.18 3.83
C THR A 205 -1.75 -12.07 2.85
N PHE A 206 -1.45 -12.27 1.58
CA PHE A 206 -1.77 -11.36 0.49
C PHE A 206 -2.42 -12.09 -0.68
N VAL A 207 -3.21 -11.37 -1.47
CA VAL A 207 -3.63 -11.82 -2.80
C VAL A 207 -2.42 -11.91 -3.73
N PRO A 208 -2.40 -12.85 -4.70
CA PRO A 208 -1.23 -13.04 -5.55
C PRO A 208 -0.99 -11.84 -6.49
N MET A 209 0.28 -11.50 -6.70
CA MET A 209 0.71 -10.59 -7.73
C MET A 209 0.72 -11.31 -9.08
N LEU A 210 -0.08 -10.85 -10.03
CA LEU A 210 -0.26 -11.49 -11.34
C LEU A 210 0.29 -10.60 -12.46
N LYS A 211 0.88 -11.23 -13.49
CA LYS A 211 1.37 -10.55 -14.70
C LYS A 211 0.20 -10.11 -15.59
N GLY A 212 0.43 -9.07 -16.39
CA GLY A 212 -0.54 -8.54 -17.36
C GLY A 212 -1.61 -7.65 -16.71
N ILE A 213 -2.55 -7.23 -17.55
CA ILE A 213 -3.69 -6.37 -17.19
C ILE A 213 -5.00 -7.13 -17.34
N GLU A 214 -6.05 -6.61 -16.71
CA GLU A 214 -7.40 -7.17 -16.75
C GLU A 214 -8.44 -6.04 -16.80
N ASP A 215 -9.29 -6.07 -17.85
CA ASP A 215 -10.31 -5.07 -18.15
C ASP A 215 -11.60 -5.28 -17.35
#